data_da76917cc8cacd0f39367f5ad19397d5
#
_entry.id   da76917cc8cacd0f39367f5ad19397d5
#
_cell.length_a   1.000
_cell.length_b   1.000
_cell.length_c   1.000
_cell.angle_alpha   90.00
_cell.angle_beta   90.00
_cell.angle_gamma   90.00
#
_symmetry.space_group_name_H-M   'P 1'
#
loop_
_entity.id
_entity.type
_entity.pdbx_description
1 polymer ?
#
loop_
_entity_poly.entity_id
_entity_poly.type
_entity_poly.pdbx_seq_one_letter_code
_entity_poly.pdbx_strand_id
1 'polypeptide(L)'
;AIGTPIEAGGALVYPMPYLEPDLVRQSLSDLPPQGDAGLPAPLPRSHQAVLAAALRRVRADLSARRDAGDQRPAIAMPHAFVTGAQASDSERDIQVGGVPSVSADLFDTLGGEQPLAHGLDYVAAGHLHRPQDISGASVPIRYAGSPIAYSFSEAGATKSVTLVTTDDTSVTGIEVVPIPTLRGIAVLEGTMDELLADPDEAATASYVSITVTDDARPERMVPRIRDVYPHALVVVHRPSQAPSLAPAMAVRASRDPREVTEEFYEAVGGRALSSQERELALDVWAGLRGKDMQ
;
A
#
# COMPACT_ATOMS: atom_id res chain seq x y z
N ALA A 1 -5.62 24.19 8.40
CA ALA A 1 -4.97 23.47 9.51
C ALA A 1 -5.77 22.22 9.85
N ILE A 2 -5.12 21.16 10.40
CA ILE A 2 -5.84 19.99 10.92
C ILE A 2 -6.80 20.46 12.02
N GLY A 3 -8.05 19.97 12.00
CA GLY A 3 -9.11 20.41 12.92
C GLY A 3 -9.90 21.63 12.44
N THR A 4 -9.61 22.15 11.24
CA THR A 4 -10.42 23.21 10.62
C THR A 4 -11.12 22.59 9.41
N PRO A 5 -12.47 22.51 9.39
CA PRO A 5 -13.19 21.89 8.29
C PRO A 5 -13.23 22.78 7.05
N ILE A 6 -13.43 22.15 5.91
CA ILE A 6 -13.87 22.77 4.66
C ILE A 6 -15.39 22.54 4.58
N GLU A 7 -16.15 23.58 4.30
CA GLU A 7 -17.59 23.46 4.10
C GLU A 7 -17.86 23.05 2.65
N ALA A 8 -18.41 21.87 2.44
CA ALA A 8 -18.70 21.35 1.12
C ALA A 8 -20.00 20.51 1.15
N GLY A 9 -20.89 20.76 0.20
CA GLY A 9 -22.14 19.99 0.07
C GLY A 9 -23.03 20.01 1.31
N GLY A 10 -22.99 21.10 2.10
CA GLY A 10 -23.71 21.17 3.37
C GLY A 10 -23.03 20.46 4.55
N ALA A 11 -21.89 19.81 4.34
CA ALA A 11 -21.16 19.08 5.36
C ALA A 11 -19.89 19.82 5.84
N LEU A 12 -19.41 19.42 7.03
CA LEU A 12 -18.12 19.78 7.60
C LEU A 12 -17.10 18.70 7.21
N VAL A 13 -16.23 18.98 6.24
CA VAL A 13 -15.21 18.04 5.77
C VAL A 13 -13.86 18.36 6.43
N TYR A 14 -13.29 17.41 7.16
CA TYR A 14 -12.00 17.52 7.86
C TYR A 14 -10.90 16.79 7.10
N PRO A 15 -10.15 17.47 6.21
CA PRO A 15 -9.06 16.84 5.47
C PRO A 15 -7.84 16.61 6.38
N MET A 16 -7.28 15.41 6.32
CA MET A 16 -6.08 15.02 7.02
C MET A 16 -5.10 14.40 6.02
N PRO A 17 -3.99 15.06 5.68
CA PRO A 17 -3.00 14.52 4.77
C PRO A 17 -2.29 13.31 5.39
N TYR A 18 -1.47 12.65 4.61
CA TYR A 18 -0.58 11.62 5.16
C TYR A 18 0.30 12.21 6.26
N LEU A 19 0.25 11.61 7.44
CA LEU A 19 0.95 12.03 8.63
C LEU A 19 2.13 11.10 8.90
N GLU A 20 3.31 11.45 8.36
CA GLU A 20 4.54 10.72 8.64
C GLU A 20 4.96 10.94 10.10
N PRO A 21 4.97 9.88 10.95
CA PRO A 21 5.25 10.05 12.38
C PRO A 21 6.58 10.75 12.67
N ASP A 22 7.63 10.46 11.91
CA ASP A 22 8.95 11.06 12.09
C ASP A 22 8.96 12.56 11.86
N LEU A 23 8.09 13.07 11.01
CA LEU A 23 7.99 14.49 10.67
C LEU A 23 7.02 15.26 11.56
N VAL A 24 5.95 14.60 12.04
CA VAL A 24 4.83 15.35 12.66
C VAL A 24 4.64 15.07 14.15
N ARG A 25 5.25 14.03 14.73
CA ARG A 25 5.04 13.62 16.12
C ARG A 25 5.34 14.71 17.16
N GLN A 26 6.26 15.64 16.84
CA GLN A 26 6.57 16.77 17.72
C GLN A 26 5.55 17.90 17.55
N SER A 27 5.23 18.27 16.32
CA SER A 27 4.34 19.40 16.01
C SER A 27 2.86 19.11 16.27
N LEU A 28 2.46 17.83 16.23
CA LEU A 28 1.10 17.37 16.57
C LEU A 28 0.94 17.02 18.04
N SER A 29 2.01 17.04 18.84
CA SER A 29 1.90 16.64 20.24
C SER A 29 1.00 17.59 21.03
N ASP A 30 0.11 16.99 21.80
CA ASP A 30 -0.75 17.58 22.82
C ASP A 30 -0.43 17.01 24.22
N LEU A 31 0.73 16.32 24.35
CA LEU A 31 1.19 15.79 25.61
C LEU A 31 1.76 16.90 26.52
N PRO A 32 1.80 16.69 27.86
CA PRO A 32 2.41 17.64 28.77
C PRO A 32 3.86 17.96 28.40
N PRO A 33 4.35 19.16 28.71
CA PRO A 33 5.76 19.51 28.50
C PRO A 33 6.70 18.57 29.21
N GLN A 34 7.82 18.23 28.55
CA GLN A 34 8.87 17.39 29.12
C GLN A 34 10.22 18.11 29.05
N GLY A 35 10.98 18.08 30.16
CA GLY A 35 12.26 18.75 30.32
C GLY A 35 12.17 20.27 30.50
N ASP A 36 13.33 20.93 30.60
CA ASP A 36 13.43 22.37 30.94
C ASP A 36 13.02 23.32 29.79
N ALA A 37 12.88 22.79 28.57
CA ALA A 37 12.53 23.60 27.40
C ALA A 37 11.04 23.96 27.29
N GLY A 38 10.16 23.41 28.13
CA GLY A 38 8.73 23.67 28.12
C GLY A 38 7.99 23.21 26.86
N LEU A 39 8.63 22.41 25.98
CA LEU A 39 8.01 21.87 24.79
C LEU A 39 7.22 20.60 25.13
N PRO A 40 6.08 20.33 24.44
CA PRO A 40 5.35 19.08 24.59
C PRO A 40 6.26 17.87 24.35
N ALA A 41 6.06 16.79 25.11
CA ALA A 41 6.73 15.52 24.84
C ALA A 41 6.33 15.02 23.44
N PRO A 42 7.25 14.47 22.63
CA PRO A 42 6.86 13.96 21.30
C PRO A 42 5.90 12.80 21.44
N LEU A 43 4.91 12.71 20.54
CA LEU A 43 4.00 11.55 20.47
C LEU A 43 4.80 10.26 20.24
N PRO A 44 4.27 9.08 20.65
CA PRO A 44 4.82 7.79 20.22
C PRO A 44 5.05 7.74 18.71
N ARG A 45 6.11 7.04 18.29
CA ARG A 45 6.47 6.90 16.88
C ARG A 45 5.57 5.86 16.20
N SER A 46 4.32 6.23 15.95
CA SER A 46 3.35 5.37 15.26
C SER A 46 2.28 6.19 14.54
N HIS A 47 1.74 5.64 13.44
CA HIS A 47 0.63 6.24 12.71
C HIS A 47 -0.62 6.38 13.59
N GLN A 48 -0.88 5.40 14.45
CA GLN A 48 -1.97 5.44 15.44
C GLN A 48 -1.89 6.70 16.32
N ALA A 49 -0.72 7.00 16.88
CA ALA A 49 -0.55 8.12 17.80
C ALA A 49 -0.70 9.48 17.11
N VAL A 50 -0.14 9.65 15.92
CA VAL A 50 -0.21 10.92 15.20
C VAL A 50 -1.61 11.17 14.61
N LEU A 51 -2.29 10.11 14.14
CA LEU A 51 -3.67 10.27 13.68
C LEU A 51 -4.63 10.52 14.86
N ALA A 52 -4.44 9.87 16.01
CA ALA A 52 -5.20 10.15 17.21
C ALA A 52 -5.09 11.63 17.63
N ALA A 53 -3.88 12.20 17.61
CA ALA A 53 -3.68 13.62 17.92
C ALA A 53 -4.33 14.55 16.89
N ALA A 54 -4.33 14.16 15.61
CA ALA A 54 -5.04 14.89 14.55
C ALA A 54 -6.57 14.85 14.77
N LEU A 55 -7.10 13.66 15.09
CA LEU A 55 -8.53 13.48 15.36
C LEU A 55 -8.99 14.19 16.62
N ARG A 56 -8.16 14.29 17.69
CA ARG A 56 -8.49 15.10 18.87
C ARG A 56 -8.69 16.58 18.53
N ARG A 57 -7.97 17.12 17.54
CA ARG A 57 -8.19 18.49 17.04
C ARG A 57 -9.51 18.62 16.30
N VAL A 58 -9.87 17.61 15.49
CA VAL A 58 -11.20 17.53 14.87
C VAL A 58 -12.28 17.45 15.94
N ARG A 59 -12.09 16.61 16.96
CA ARG A 59 -13.00 16.48 18.10
C ARG A 59 -13.24 17.81 18.81
N ALA A 60 -12.18 18.57 19.06
CA ALA A 60 -12.28 19.87 19.75
C ALA A 60 -13.10 20.90 18.95
N ASP A 61 -12.84 21.03 17.63
CA ASP A 61 -13.60 21.91 16.75
C ASP A 61 -15.06 21.46 16.64
N LEU A 62 -15.27 20.15 16.39
CA LEU A 62 -16.61 19.59 16.21
C LEU A 62 -17.44 19.73 17.50
N SER A 63 -16.87 19.47 18.68
CA SER A 63 -17.55 19.67 19.96
C SER A 63 -17.98 21.14 20.14
N ALA A 64 -17.07 22.09 19.91
CA ALA A 64 -17.39 23.50 20.01
C ALA A 64 -18.52 23.93 19.04
N ARG A 65 -18.54 23.38 17.83
CA ARG A 65 -19.62 23.61 16.85
C ARG A 65 -20.93 23.03 17.31
N ARG A 66 -20.94 21.79 17.84
CA ARG A 66 -22.16 21.16 18.39
C ARG A 66 -22.72 21.96 19.58
N ASP A 67 -21.86 22.44 20.44
CA ASP A 67 -22.26 23.33 21.57
C ASP A 67 -22.84 24.65 21.08
N ALA A 68 -22.39 25.15 19.92
CA ALA A 68 -22.95 26.34 19.27
C ALA A 68 -24.21 26.06 18.43
N GLY A 69 -24.71 24.81 18.40
CA GLY A 69 -25.94 24.43 17.70
C GLY A 69 -25.75 24.02 16.23
N ASP A 70 -24.52 23.92 15.72
CA ASP A 70 -24.25 23.46 14.38
C ASP A 70 -24.42 21.91 14.32
N GLN A 71 -25.41 21.43 13.61
CA GLN A 71 -25.77 20.02 13.50
C GLN A 71 -25.39 19.42 12.13
N ARG A 72 -24.70 20.17 11.28
CA ARG A 72 -24.31 19.70 9.94
C ARG A 72 -23.52 18.40 10.00
N PRO A 73 -23.68 17.50 9.02
CA PRO A 73 -22.93 16.25 8.98
C PRO A 73 -21.43 16.51 8.95
N ALA A 74 -20.65 15.65 9.63
CA ALA A 74 -19.21 15.74 9.73
C ALA A 74 -18.55 14.55 9.04
N ILE A 75 -17.62 14.85 8.11
CA ILE A 75 -16.91 13.86 7.31
C ILE A 75 -15.40 14.01 7.57
N ALA A 76 -14.75 12.94 8.04
CA ALA A 76 -13.30 12.90 8.08
C ALA A 76 -12.76 12.40 6.74
N MET A 77 -11.66 13.00 6.25
CA MET A 77 -10.99 12.59 5.02
C MET A 77 -9.49 12.34 5.27
N PRO A 78 -9.15 11.22 5.96
CA PRO A 78 -7.78 10.88 6.29
C PRO A 78 -7.06 10.18 5.13
N HIS A 79 -5.76 10.42 4.99
CA HIS A 79 -4.86 9.61 4.17
C HIS A 79 -4.08 8.67 5.08
N ALA A 80 -4.60 7.48 5.34
CA ALA A 80 -4.07 6.51 6.30
C ALA A 80 -4.43 5.07 5.95
N PHE A 81 -3.64 4.11 6.43
CA PHE A 81 -3.95 2.68 6.35
C PHE A 81 -4.74 2.25 7.59
N VAL A 82 -6.00 1.86 7.41
CA VAL A 82 -6.88 1.42 8.50
C VAL A 82 -6.83 -0.10 8.64
N THR A 83 -6.75 -0.61 9.86
CA THR A 83 -6.71 -2.05 10.16
C THR A 83 -7.91 -2.77 9.54
N GLY A 84 -7.66 -3.92 8.94
CA GLY A 84 -8.67 -4.72 8.22
C GLY A 84 -8.77 -4.41 6.73
N ALA A 85 -8.10 -3.36 6.26
CA ALA A 85 -7.99 -3.03 4.83
C ALA A 85 -6.98 -3.94 4.11
N GLN A 86 -7.18 -4.12 2.80
CA GLN A 86 -6.30 -4.87 1.92
C GLN A 86 -5.50 -3.91 1.04
N ALA A 87 -4.17 -3.95 1.19
CA ALA A 87 -3.25 -3.22 0.34
C ALA A 87 -3.06 -3.91 -1.03
N SER A 88 -2.60 -3.17 -2.03
CA SER A 88 -2.06 -3.68 -3.29
C SER A 88 -0.55 -3.41 -3.37
N ASP A 89 0.12 -3.91 -4.41
CA ASP A 89 1.59 -3.75 -4.55
C ASP A 89 2.00 -2.31 -4.91
N SER A 90 1.04 -1.44 -5.17
CA SER A 90 1.28 -0.06 -5.61
C SER A 90 1.24 0.97 -4.48
N GLU A 91 0.78 0.60 -3.28
CA GLU A 91 0.82 1.49 -2.13
C GLU A 91 2.24 1.55 -1.55
N ARG A 92 2.60 2.73 -1.07
CA ARG A 92 3.86 2.92 -0.35
C ARG A 92 3.85 2.09 0.93
N ASP A 93 4.92 1.34 1.16
CA ASP A 93 5.15 0.69 2.46
C ASP A 93 5.31 1.76 3.55
N ILE A 94 4.38 1.75 4.52
CA ILE A 94 4.31 2.72 5.62
C ILE A 94 4.73 2.12 6.97
N GLN A 95 5.58 1.09 6.96
CA GLN A 95 6.06 0.45 8.19
C GLN A 95 6.97 1.39 8.99
N VAL A 96 6.37 2.09 9.96
CA VAL A 96 7.08 2.90 10.96
C VAL A 96 6.69 2.40 12.34
N GLY A 97 7.65 1.98 13.13
CA GLY A 97 7.41 1.55 14.50
C GLY A 97 6.65 0.22 14.68
N GLY A 98 6.61 -0.63 13.64
CA GLY A 98 6.12 -2.02 13.74
C GLY A 98 4.66 -2.27 13.40
N VAL A 99 3.78 -1.29 13.42
CA VAL A 99 2.36 -1.43 13.01
C VAL A 99 1.99 -0.27 12.09
N PRO A 100 1.85 -0.52 10.77
CA PRO A 100 1.58 0.52 9.78
C PRO A 100 0.13 1.02 9.83
N SER A 101 -0.79 0.27 10.47
CA SER A 101 -2.22 0.54 10.44
C SER A 101 -2.71 1.29 11.67
N VAL A 102 -3.81 2.00 11.48
CA VAL A 102 -4.58 2.64 12.54
C VAL A 102 -5.87 1.86 12.80
N SER A 103 -6.31 1.80 14.04
CA SER A 103 -7.54 1.10 14.40
C SER A 103 -8.78 1.86 13.89
N ALA A 104 -9.79 1.14 13.40
CA ALA A 104 -11.01 1.74 12.87
C ALA A 104 -11.84 2.46 13.96
N ASP A 105 -11.86 1.92 15.18
CA ASP A 105 -12.58 2.51 16.34
C ASP A 105 -12.04 3.88 16.75
N LEU A 106 -10.84 4.25 16.30
CA LEU A 106 -10.27 5.58 16.51
C LEU A 106 -11.15 6.69 15.94
N PHE A 107 -11.88 6.41 14.88
CA PHE A 107 -12.80 7.36 14.25
C PHE A 107 -14.09 7.55 15.06
N ASP A 108 -14.58 6.54 15.77
CA ASP A 108 -15.73 6.65 16.65
C ASP A 108 -15.42 7.57 17.84
N THR A 109 -14.21 7.45 18.39
CA THR A 109 -13.78 8.22 19.55
C THR A 109 -13.15 9.57 19.21
N LEU A 110 -12.82 9.79 17.90
CA LEU A 110 -12.06 10.95 17.46
C LEU A 110 -10.77 11.15 18.28
N GLY A 111 -10.08 10.04 18.56
CA GLY A 111 -8.85 10.03 19.35
C GLY A 111 -9.02 10.32 20.83
N GLY A 112 -10.25 10.41 21.33
CA GLY A 112 -10.59 10.53 22.76
C GLY A 112 -10.83 9.18 23.44
N GLU A 113 -11.24 9.19 24.70
CA GLU A 113 -11.54 7.98 25.47
C GLU A 113 -12.95 7.44 25.19
N GLN A 114 -13.89 8.29 24.85
CA GLN A 114 -15.30 7.97 24.59
C GLN A 114 -15.76 8.56 23.26
N PRO A 115 -16.72 7.93 22.60
CA PRO A 115 -17.38 8.53 21.43
C PRO A 115 -17.92 9.92 21.71
N LEU A 116 -17.92 10.80 20.70
CA LEU A 116 -18.56 12.09 20.77
C LEU A 116 -20.04 11.93 20.37
N ALA A 117 -20.96 12.49 21.17
CA ALA A 117 -22.34 12.62 20.71
C ALA A 117 -22.37 13.47 19.43
N HIS A 118 -23.04 12.98 18.39
CA HIS A 118 -23.00 13.60 17.06
C HIS A 118 -21.57 13.80 16.54
N GLY A 119 -20.79 12.70 16.50
CA GLY A 119 -19.42 12.66 16.01
C GLY A 119 -19.35 12.75 14.48
N LEU A 120 -18.59 11.83 13.87
CA LEU A 120 -18.50 11.71 12.41
C LEU A 120 -19.69 10.93 11.85
N ASP A 121 -20.15 11.34 10.67
CA ASP A 121 -21.19 10.64 9.90
C ASP A 121 -20.57 9.73 8.83
N TYR A 122 -19.35 10.02 8.38
CA TYR A 122 -18.65 9.26 7.36
C TYR A 122 -17.13 9.48 7.41
N VAL A 123 -16.37 8.45 7.01
CA VAL A 123 -14.92 8.54 6.82
C VAL A 123 -14.56 8.21 5.37
N ALA A 124 -14.19 9.24 4.61
CA ALA A 124 -13.70 9.13 3.24
C ALA A 124 -12.19 8.87 3.27
N ALA A 125 -11.78 7.61 3.45
CA ALA A 125 -10.38 7.23 3.58
C ALA A 125 -9.65 7.26 2.23
N GLY A 126 -8.43 7.80 2.22
CA GLY A 126 -7.47 7.75 1.12
C GLY A 126 -6.24 6.92 1.50
N HIS A 127 -5.39 6.59 0.56
CA HIS A 127 -4.17 5.82 0.59
C HIS A 127 -4.27 4.53 -0.23
N LEU A 128 -5.28 3.70 0.00
CA LEU A 128 -5.43 2.42 -0.70
C LEU A 128 -6.06 2.61 -2.08
N HIS A 129 -5.50 1.90 -3.07
CA HIS A 129 -5.90 2.03 -4.47
C HIS A 129 -7.09 1.14 -4.84
N ARG A 130 -7.37 0.10 -4.05
CA ARG A 130 -8.53 -0.77 -4.24
C ARG A 130 -9.74 -0.21 -3.47
N PRO A 131 -10.91 0.03 -4.14
CA PRO A 131 -12.14 0.43 -3.46
C PRO A 131 -12.58 -0.63 -2.45
N GLN A 132 -12.83 -0.24 -1.20
CA GLN A 132 -13.24 -1.17 -0.16
C GLN A 132 -13.87 -0.46 1.04
N ASP A 133 -14.82 -1.16 1.70
CA ASP A 133 -15.40 -0.75 2.97
C ASP A 133 -14.61 -1.37 4.12
N ILE A 134 -14.48 -0.64 5.22
CA ILE A 134 -13.77 -1.08 6.42
C ILE A 134 -14.78 -1.30 7.54
N SER A 135 -14.67 -2.45 8.19
CA SER A 135 -15.43 -2.77 9.40
C SER A 135 -14.63 -2.47 10.66
N GLY A 136 -15.31 -2.47 11.82
CA GLY A 136 -14.67 -2.28 13.13
C GLY A 136 -14.82 -0.88 13.72
N ALA A 137 -15.62 -0.01 13.08
CA ALA A 137 -16.11 1.24 13.63
C ALA A 137 -17.64 1.30 13.51
N SER A 138 -18.28 2.17 14.27
CA SER A 138 -19.72 2.47 14.16
C SER A 138 -19.97 3.42 12.98
N VAL A 139 -19.04 4.36 12.73
CA VAL A 139 -19.08 5.26 11.58
C VAL A 139 -18.69 4.49 10.31
N PRO A 140 -19.41 4.66 9.19
CA PRO A 140 -19.03 4.05 7.91
C PRO A 140 -17.66 4.58 7.44
N ILE A 141 -16.74 3.67 7.11
CA ILE A 141 -15.39 3.97 6.60
C ILE A 141 -15.23 3.33 5.23
N ARG A 142 -14.86 4.09 4.22
CA ARG A 142 -14.65 3.59 2.88
C ARG A 142 -13.45 4.23 2.20
N TYR A 143 -12.67 3.39 1.52
CA TYR A 143 -11.70 3.81 0.50
C TYR A 143 -12.40 3.84 -0.87
N ALA A 144 -12.45 4.99 -1.50
CA ALA A 144 -12.94 5.10 -2.89
C ALA A 144 -11.99 4.43 -3.89
N GLY A 145 -10.73 4.26 -3.49
CA GLY A 145 -9.65 3.75 -4.34
C GLY A 145 -9.04 4.84 -5.23
N SER A 146 -8.15 4.41 -6.12
CA SER A 146 -7.60 5.27 -7.17
C SER A 146 -8.50 5.26 -8.43
N PRO A 147 -8.56 6.36 -9.21
CA PRO A 147 -9.39 6.42 -10.42
C PRO A 147 -8.91 5.49 -11.53
N ILE A 148 -7.63 5.10 -11.52
CA ILE A 148 -7.02 4.15 -12.45
C ILE A 148 -6.23 3.10 -11.66
N ALA A 149 -5.94 1.95 -12.26
CA ALA A 149 -5.06 0.96 -11.66
C ALA A 149 -3.59 1.38 -11.81
N TYR A 150 -2.83 1.24 -10.73
CA TYR A 150 -1.39 1.49 -10.69
C TYR A 150 -0.55 0.21 -10.65
N SER A 151 -1.18 -0.93 -10.32
CA SER A 151 -0.52 -2.24 -10.23
C SER A 151 -1.38 -3.33 -10.83
N PHE A 152 -0.73 -4.38 -11.35
CA PHE A 152 -1.41 -5.60 -11.78
C PHE A 152 -2.07 -6.37 -10.63
N SER A 153 -1.67 -6.15 -9.39
CA SER A 153 -2.36 -6.70 -8.21
C SER A 153 -3.79 -6.15 -8.04
N GLU A 154 -4.13 -5.07 -8.76
CA GLU A 154 -5.48 -4.49 -8.79
C GLU A 154 -6.36 -5.07 -9.92
N ALA A 155 -5.86 -6.07 -10.68
CA ALA A 155 -6.63 -6.72 -11.73
C ALA A 155 -7.97 -7.28 -11.17
N GLY A 156 -9.05 -7.07 -11.93
CA GLY A 156 -10.40 -7.45 -11.52
C GLY A 156 -11.08 -6.49 -10.54
N ALA A 157 -10.39 -5.45 -10.05
CA ALA A 157 -11.03 -4.42 -9.24
C ALA A 157 -11.74 -3.38 -10.12
N THR A 158 -13.01 -3.14 -9.87
CA THR A 158 -13.76 -2.06 -10.52
C THR A 158 -13.37 -0.74 -9.87
N LYS A 159 -12.85 0.19 -10.65
CA LYS A 159 -12.56 1.55 -10.20
C LYS A 159 -13.83 2.35 -10.02
N SER A 160 -13.89 3.16 -8.96
CA SER A 160 -15.11 3.89 -8.61
C SER A 160 -14.81 5.19 -7.89
N VAL A 161 -15.80 6.09 -7.89
CA VAL A 161 -15.92 7.18 -6.92
C VAL A 161 -17.05 6.85 -5.95
N THR A 162 -17.04 7.50 -4.80
CA THR A 162 -18.10 7.39 -3.81
C THR A 162 -18.86 8.71 -3.78
N LEU A 163 -20.16 8.66 -4.11
CA LEU A 163 -21.05 9.80 -3.99
C LEU A 163 -21.70 9.75 -2.60
N VAL A 164 -21.46 10.79 -1.80
CA VAL A 164 -22.02 10.93 -0.47
C VAL A 164 -23.10 12.00 -0.51
N THR A 165 -24.33 11.63 -0.17
CA THR A 165 -25.48 12.56 -0.11
C THR A 165 -25.73 12.93 1.34
N THR A 166 -25.95 14.20 1.58
CA THR A 166 -26.20 14.77 2.92
C THR A 166 -27.52 15.53 2.94
N ASP A 167 -28.16 15.58 4.11
CA ASP A 167 -29.14 16.60 4.47
C ASP A 167 -28.52 17.60 5.46
N ASP A 168 -29.35 18.39 6.13
CA ASP A 168 -28.89 19.42 7.05
C ASP A 168 -28.19 18.86 8.32
N THR A 169 -28.34 17.57 8.62
CA THR A 169 -27.92 16.98 9.90
C THR A 169 -27.21 15.62 9.78
N SER A 170 -27.26 14.98 8.62
CA SER A 170 -26.75 13.61 8.48
C SER A 170 -26.28 13.28 7.05
N VAL A 171 -25.52 12.20 6.91
CA VAL A 171 -25.29 11.51 5.64
C VAL A 171 -26.49 10.59 5.37
N THR A 172 -27.23 10.86 4.29
CA THR A 172 -28.44 10.14 3.91
C THR A 172 -28.23 9.05 2.85
N GLY A 173 -27.09 9.07 2.17
CA GLY A 173 -26.77 8.06 1.15
C GLY A 173 -25.27 7.98 0.85
N ILE A 174 -24.84 6.76 0.57
CA ILE A 174 -23.47 6.45 0.12
C ILE A 174 -23.62 5.55 -1.12
N GLU A 175 -23.29 6.09 -2.27
CA GLU A 175 -23.41 5.40 -3.57
C GLU A 175 -22.03 5.20 -4.19
N VAL A 176 -21.77 3.98 -4.67
CA VAL A 176 -20.55 3.63 -5.40
C VAL A 176 -20.81 3.76 -6.90
N VAL A 177 -20.20 4.73 -7.53
CA VAL A 177 -20.34 5.00 -8.96
C VAL A 177 -19.11 4.50 -9.70
N PRO A 178 -19.23 3.47 -10.58
CA PRO A 178 -18.12 2.96 -11.36
C PRO A 178 -17.52 4.02 -12.28
N ILE A 179 -16.19 4.04 -12.36
CA ILE A 179 -15.46 4.87 -13.34
C ILE A 179 -15.20 4.01 -14.57
N PRO A 180 -15.64 4.44 -15.77
CA PRO A 180 -15.26 3.76 -17.00
C PRO A 180 -13.75 3.90 -17.23
N THR A 181 -13.05 2.78 -17.30
CA THR A 181 -11.63 2.76 -17.61
C THR A 181 -11.43 2.70 -19.12
N LEU A 182 -10.50 3.50 -19.64
CA LEU A 182 -10.15 3.49 -21.07
C LEU A 182 -9.65 2.11 -21.49
N ARG A 183 -8.90 1.44 -20.63
CA ARG A 183 -8.33 0.12 -20.85
C ARG A 183 -8.23 -0.62 -19.51
N GLY A 184 -8.69 -1.87 -19.51
CA GLY A 184 -8.57 -2.76 -18.35
C GLY A 184 -7.11 -3.18 -18.10
N ILE A 185 -6.92 -3.89 -17.00
CA ILE A 185 -5.68 -4.61 -16.71
C ILE A 185 -5.99 -6.08 -16.49
N ALA A 186 -5.09 -6.97 -16.94
CA ALA A 186 -5.22 -8.41 -16.73
C ALA A 186 -3.86 -9.04 -16.39
N VAL A 187 -3.91 -10.16 -15.68
CA VAL A 187 -2.75 -11.00 -15.38
C VAL A 187 -3.01 -12.36 -16.00
N LEU A 188 -2.09 -12.81 -16.84
CA LEU A 188 -2.15 -14.10 -17.53
C LEU A 188 -0.95 -14.94 -17.15
N GLU A 189 -1.16 -16.23 -16.97
CA GLU A 189 -0.13 -17.20 -16.69
C GLU A 189 -0.43 -18.50 -17.46
N GLY A 190 0.57 -19.04 -18.13
CA GLY A 190 0.43 -20.28 -18.91
C GLY A 190 1.63 -20.52 -19.80
N THR A 191 1.63 -21.66 -20.49
CA THR A 191 2.59 -21.96 -21.55
C THR A 191 2.37 -21.08 -22.78
N MET A 192 3.36 -20.94 -23.63
CA MET A 192 3.22 -20.18 -24.89
C MET A 192 2.07 -20.69 -25.74
N ASP A 193 1.87 -22.01 -25.79
CA ASP A 193 0.81 -22.60 -26.59
C ASP A 193 -0.57 -22.26 -26.00
N GLU A 194 -0.75 -22.35 -24.68
CA GLU A 194 -2.00 -21.97 -24.00
C GLU A 194 -2.31 -20.47 -24.19
N LEU A 195 -1.32 -19.61 -24.01
CA LEU A 195 -1.48 -18.16 -24.12
C LEU A 195 -1.81 -17.68 -25.54
N LEU A 196 -1.37 -18.41 -26.59
CA LEU A 196 -1.53 -18.00 -27.98
C LEU A 196 -2.65 -18.75 -28.72
N ALA A 197 -3.13 -19.90 -28.22
CA ALA A 197 -4.10 -20.73 -28.92
C ALA A 197 -5.51 -20.12 -28.96
N ASP A 198 -5.95 -19.56 -27.85
CA ASP A 198 -7.31 -18.97 -27.70
C ASP A 198 -7.25 -17.73 -26.80
N PRO A 199 -6.75 -16.61 -27.32
CA PRO A 199 -6.60 -15.39 -26.53
C PRO A 199 -7.95 -14.77 -26.23
N ASP A 200 -8.20 -14.50 -24.93
CA ASP A 200 -9.38 -13.76 -24.49
C ASP A 200 -9.38 -12.34 -25.08
N GLU A 201 -10.46 -11.98 -25.78
CA GLU A 201 -10.62 -10.67 -26.43
C GLU A 201 -10.49 -9.52 -25.42
N ALA A 202 -11.02 -9.67 -24.22
CA ALA A 202 -10.92 -8.65 -23.16
C ALA A 202 -9.47 -8.47 -22.69
N ALA A 203 -8.70 -9.56 -22.61
CA ALA A 203 -7.28 -9.49 -22.26
C ALA A 203 -6.43 -8.88 -23.38
N THR A 204 -6.73 -9.18 -24.66
CA THR A 204 -6.01 -8.57 -25.80
C THR A 204 -6.22 -7.06 -25.87
N ALA A 205 -7.38 -6.56 -25.45
CA ALA A 205 -7.69 -5.14 -25.37
C ALA A 205 -7.14 -4.46 -24.10
N SER A 206 -6.67 -5.21 -23.09
CA SER A 206 -6.20 -4.71 -21.80
C SER A 206 -4.68 -4.51 -21.76
N TYR A 207 -4.19 -3.73 -20.78
CA TYR A 207 -2.80 -3.84 -20.36
C TYR A 207 -2.60 -5.16 -19.64
N VAL A 208 -1.60 -5.96 -20.07
CA VAL A 208 -1.40 -7.29 -19.50
C VAL A 208 -0.01 -7.48 -18.91
N SER A 209 0.02 -8.22 -17.81
CA SER A 209 1.22 -8.86 -17.25
C SER A 209 1.13 -10.34 -17.54
N ILE A 210 2.12 -10.89 -18.24
CA ILE A 210 2.12 -12.27 -18.72
C ILE A 210 3.31 -13.03 -18.12
N THR A 211 3.01 -14.15 -17.45
CA THR A 211 4.00 -15.11 -16.97
C THR A 211 3.96 -16.35 -17.86
N VAL A 212 5.04 -16.57 -18.59
CA VAL A 212 5.21 -17.76 -19.44
C VAL A 212 5.84 -18.88 -18.63
N THR A 213 5.17 -20.05 -18.60
CA THR A 213 5.51 -21.17 -17.70
C THR A 213 6.16 -22.37 -18.37
N ASP A 214 6.50 -22.27 -19.66
CA ASP A 214 7.24 -23.32 -20.38
C ASP A 214 8.53 -23.69 -19.62
N ASP A 215 8.91 -24.96 -19.62
CA ASP A 215 10.12 -25.45 -18.91
C ASP A 215 11.39 -24.80 -19.47
N ALA A 216 11.49 -24.67 -20.80
CA ALA A 216 12.54 -23.94 -21.48
C ALA A 216 12.03 -22.60 -22.00
N ARG A 217 12.87 -21.56 -21.92
CA ARG A 217 12.48 -20.23 -22.42
C ARG A 217 12.18 -20.29 -23.92
N PRO A 218 10.93 -19.98 -24.35
CA PRO A 218 10.55 -20.04 -25.75
C PRO A 218 11.32 -19.05 -26.62
N GLU A 219 11.65 -19.46 -27.84
CA GLU A 219 12.24 -18.56 -28.83
C GLU A 219 11.29 -17.41 -29.18
N ARG A 220 11.84 -16.20 -29.30
CA ARG A 220 11.09 -14.99 -29.62
C ARG A 220 9.85 -14.79 -28.73
N MET A 221 9.91 -15.22 -27.46
CA MET A 221 8.82 -15.16 -26.51
C MET A 221 8.12 -13.79 -26.49
N VAL A 222 8.86 -12.71 -26.24
CA VAL A 222 8.27 -11.36 -26.11
C VAL A 222 7.65 -10.88 -27.41
N PRO A 223 8.29 -10.96 -28.59
CA PRO A 223 7.64 -10.60 -29.85
C PRO A 223 6.36 -11.38 -30.12
N ARG A 224 6.38 -12.72 -29.98
CA ARG A 224 5.19 -13.57 -30.20
C ARG A 224 4.02 -13.21 -29.28
N ILE A 225 4.31 -12.94 -28.01
CA ILE A 225 3.29 -12.47 -27.05
C ILE A 225 2.74 -11.11 -27.50
N ARG A 226 3.58 -10.16 -27.91
CA ARG A 226 3.12 -8.82 -28.33
C ARG A 226 2.37 -8.80 -29.66
N ASP A 227 2.58 -9.80 -30.50
CA ASP A 227 1.80 -9.96 -31.74
C ASP A 227 0.31 -10.25 -31.43
N VAL A 228 0.02 -10.93 -30.30
CA VAL A 228 -1.33 -11.28 -29.85
C VAL A 228 -1.84 -10.28 -28.80
N TYR A 229 -0.97 -9.89 -27.86
CA TYR A 229 -1.28 -8.95 -26.77
C TYR A 229 -0.49 -7.64 -26.97
N PRO A 230 -0.94 -6.73 -27.84
CA PRO A 230 -0.17 -5.54 -28.22
C PRO A 230 0.09 -4.60 -27.05
N HIS A 231 -0.68 -4.74 -25.97
CA HIS A 231 -0.57 -3.93 -24.75
C HIS A 231 0.12 -4.68 -23.60
N ALA A 232 0.92 -5.72 -23.89
CA ALA A 232 1.72 -6.42 -22.90
C ALA A 232 2.82 -5.49 -22.35
N LEU A 233 2.66 -5.08 -21.09
CA LEU A 233 3.61 -4.23 -20.37
C LEU A 233 4.70 -5.05 -19.67
N VAL A 234 4.33 -6.21 -19.13
CA VAL A 234 5.23 -7.12 -18.43
C VAL A 234 5.14 -8.50 -19.09
N VAL A 235 6.28 -9.08 -19.47
CA VAL A 235 6.37 -10.45 -19.97
C VAL A 235 7.57 -11.10 -19.30
N VAL A 236 7.32 -12.08 -18.43
CA VAL A 236 8.35 -12.81 -17.69
C VAL A 236 8.29 -14.30 -18.02
N HIS A 237 9.42 -14.98 -17.90
CA HIS A 237 9.50 -16.42 -17.98
C HIS A 237 9.75 -16.98 -16.59
N ARG A 238 8.86 -17.85 -16.13
CA ARG A 238 8.96 -18.56 -14.86
C ARG A 238 8.54 -20.01 -15.11
N PRO A 239 9.49 -20.93 -15.31
CA PRO A 239 9.18 -22.33 -15.52
C PRO A 239 8.34 -22.92 -14.39
N SER A 240 7.35 -23.76 -14.74
CA SER A 240 6.47 -24.42 -13.75
C SER A 240 7.26 -25.36 -12.82
N GLN A 241 8.35 -25.93 -13.32
CA GLN A 241 9.28 -26.81 -12.58
C GLN A 241 10.57 -26.09 -12.18
N ALA A 242 10.60 -24.76 -12.13
CA ALA A 242 11.75 -24.10 -11.54
C ALA A 242 11.97 -24.70 -10.15
N PRO A 243 13.16 -25.21 -9.83
CA PRO A 243 13.44 -25.66 -8.48
C PRO A 243 13.11 -24.45 -7.58
N SER A 244 12.17 -24.65 -6.65
CA SER A 244 11.92 -23.66 -5.61
C SER A 244 13.27 -23.32 -5.04
N LEU A 245 13.82 -22.15 -5.37
CA LEU A 245 14.92 -21.59 -4.61
C LEU A 245 14.28 -21.41 -3.23
N ALA A 246 14.45 -22.42 -2.39
CA ALA A 246 14.11 -22.34 -0.97
C ALA A 246 14.64 -20.99 -0.53
N PRO A 247 13.85 -20.17 0.20
CA PRO A 247 14.21 -18.80 0.57
C PRO A 247 15.66 -18.86 1.02
N ALA A 248 16.54 -18.14 0.29
CA ALA A 248 17.99 -18.29 0.41
C ALA A 248 18.29 -18.36 1.90
N MET A 249 18.70 -19.53 2.36
CA MET A 249 18.85 -19.83 3.79
C MET A 249 19.54 -18.63 4.40
N ALA A 250 18.94 -18.05 5.42
CA ALA A 250 19.50 -16.90 6.10
C ALA A 250 20.98 -17.14 6.24
N VAL A 251 21.80 -16.39 5.49
CA VAL A 251 23.25 -16.57 5.44
C VAL A 251 23.69 -16.43 6.89
N ARG A 252 23.96 -17.55 7.54
CA ARG A 252 24.52 -17.50 8.89
C ARG A 252 25.82 -16.75 8.76
N ALA A 253 25.97 -15.67 9.48
CA ALA A 253 27.11 -14.75 9.45
C ALA A 253 28.49 -15.42 9.67
N SER A 254 28.54 -16.74 9.81
CA SER A 254 29.73 -17.57 10.05
C SER A 254 30.16 -18.44 8.86
N ARG A 255 29.48 -18.39 7.69
CA ARG A 255 29.89 -19.17 6.52
C ARG A 255 31.02 -18.47 5.76
N ASP A 256 31.95 -19.26 5.24
CA ASP A 256 32.99 -18.73 4.34
C ASP A 256 32.32 -18.19 3.06
N PRO A 257 32.53 -16.92 2.72
CA PRO A 257 31.95 -16.30 1.52
C PRO A 257 32.28 -17.07 0.23
N ARG A 258 33.36 -17.83 0.19
CA ARG A 258 33.77 -18.66 -0.94
C ARG A 258 32.82 -19.82 -1.13
N GLU A 259 32.44 -20.52 -0.05
CA GLU A 259 31.47 -21.62 -0.10
C GLU A 259 30.10 -21.13 -0.56
N VAL A 260 29.67 -19.96 -0.06
CA VAL A 260 28.41 -19.32 -0.48
C VAL A 260 28.42 -18.97 -1.97
N THR A 261 29.57 -18.52 -2.49
CA THR A 261 29.74 -18.21 -3.92
C THR A 261 29.65 -19.48 -4.77
N GLU A 262 30.31 -20.57 -4.37
CA GLU A 262 30.26 -21.83 -5.07
C GLU A 262 28.85 -22.43 -5.10
N GLU A 263 28.18 -22.48 -3.93
CA GLU A 263 26.78 -22.93 -3.82
C GLU A 263 25.83 -22.08 -4.69
N PHE A 264 26.01 -20.75 -4.73
CA PHE A 264 25.20 -19.86 -5.56
C PHE A 264 25.37 -20.16 -7.06
N TYR A 265 26.61 -20.29 -7.51
CA TYR A 265 26.88 -20.60 -8.92
C TYR A 265 26.36 -22.00 -9.32
N GLU A 266 26.44 -22.99 -8.44
CA GLU A 266 25.86 -24.32 -8.68
C GLU A 266 24.33 -24.25 -8.72
N ALA A 267 23.70 -23.54 -7.80
CA ALA A 267 22.24 -23.40 -7.73
C ALA A 267 21.65 -22.62 -8.92
N VAL A 268 22.32 -21.54 -9.37
CA VAL A 268 21.82 -20.68 -10.44
C VAL A 268 22.33 -21.13 -11.82
N GLY A 269 23.56 -21.59 -11.90
CA GLY A 269 24.20 -22.00 -13.15
C GLY A 269 23.96 -23.48 -13.54
N GLY A 270 23.37 -24.25 -12.62
CA GLY A 270 23.12 -25.70 -12.84
C GLY A 270 24.38 -26.56 -12.95
N ARG A 271 25.56 -26.00 -12.65
CA ARG A 271 26.83 -26.72 -12.64
C ARG A 271 27.81 -26.15 -11.62
N ALA A 272 28.73 -26.96 -11.15
CA ALA A 272 29.82 -26.47 -10.30
C ALA A 272 30.79 -25.56 -11.07
N LEU A 273 31.46 -24.65 -10.36
CA LEU A 273 32.53 -23.82 -10.92
C LEU A 273 33.67 -24.68 -11.45
N SER A 274 34.19 -24.35 -12.63
CA SER A 274 35.45 -24.89 -13.14
C SER A 274 36.63 -24.41 -12.28
N SER A 275 37.78 -25.04 -12.41
CA SER A 275 38.98 -24.65 -11.68
C SER A 275 39.39 -23.20 -11.94
N GLN A 276 39.26 -22.73 -13.19
CA GLN A 276 39.58 -21.34 -13.55
C GLN A 276 38.58 -20.34 -12.98
N GLU A 277 37.28 -20.65 -12.99
CA GLU A 277 36.23 -19.80 -12.41
C GLU A 277 36.37 -19.71 -10.88
N ARG A 278 36.77 -20.83 -10.24
CA ARG A 278 37.04 -20.84 -8.79
C ARG A 278 38.24 -19.98 -8.44
N GLU A 279 39.32 -20.07 -9.22
CA GLU A 279 40.52 -19.25 -9.02
C GLU A 279 40.20 -17.74 -9.15
N LEU A 280 39.42 -17.36 -10.17
CA LEU A 280 38.99 -16.00 -10.38
C LEU A 280 38.13 -15.50 -9.21
N ALA A 281 37.19 -16.32 -8.72
CA ALA A 281 36.36 -15.97 -7.56
C ALA A 281 37.22 -15.74 -6.29
N LEU A 282 38.25 -16.57 -6.10
CA LEU A 282 39.19 -16.41 -4.97
C LEU A 282 39.99 -15.11 -5.05
N ASP A 283 40.48 -14.74 -6.24
CA ASP A 283 41.21 -13.50 -6.46
C ASP A 283 40.35 -12.27 -6.20
N VAL A 284 39.08 -12.26 -6.62
CA VAL A 284 38.13 -11.19 -6.35
C VAL A 284 37.89 -11.04 -4.83
N TRP A 285 37.67 -12.15 -4.11
CA TRP A 285 37.49 -12.13 -2.66
C TRP A 285 38.75 -11.64 -1.92
N ALA A 286 39.94 -12.04 -2.36
CA ALA A 286 41.19 -11.56 -1.78
C ALA A 286 41.36 -10.04 -1.98
N GLY A 287 40.99 -9.54 -3.16
CA GLY A 287 41.05 -8.10 -3.46
C GLY A 287 40.05 -7.25 -2.64
N LEU A 288 38.88 -7.79 -2.30
CA LEU A 288 37.89 -7.11 -1.45
C LEU A 288 38.37 -7.01 0.00
N ARG A 289 38.92 -8.09 0.58
CA ARG A 289 39.46 -8.07 1.95
C ARG A 289 40.65 -7.12 2.15
N GLY A 290 41.43 -6.90 1.08
CA GLY A 290 42.55 -5.94 1.15
C GLY A 290 42.12 -4.47 1.19
N LYS A 291 40.87 -4.14 0.82
CA LYS A 291 40.34 -2.78 0.83
C LYS A 291 39.64 -2.40 2.14
N ASP A 292 39.17 -3.39 2.92
CA ASP A 292 38.52 -3.16 4.21
C ASP A 292 39.51 -3.01 5.37
N MET A 293 40.83 -3.09 5.10
CA MET A 293 41.91 -2.92 6.08
C MET A 293 42.76 -1.65 5.85
N GLN A 294 42.31 -0.72 5.03
CA GLN A 294 42.88 0.63 4.90
C GLN A 294 41.79 1.67 5.24
#